data_a4937e55e16fe3cda9fafda239d06e57
#
_entry.id   a4937e55e16fe3cda9fafda239d06e57
#
_cell.length_a   1.000
_cell.length_b   1.000
_cell.length_c   1.000
_cell.angle_alpha   90.00
_cell.angle_beta   90.00
_cell.angle_gamma   90.00
#
_symmetry.space_group_name_H-M   'P 1'
#
loop_
_entity.id
_entity.type
_entity.pdbx_description
1 polymer ?
#
loop_
_entity_poly.entity_id
_entity_poly.type
_entity_poly.pdbx_seq_one_letter_code
_entity_poly.pdbx_strand_id
1 'polypeptide(L)'
;MLENKKPATKEIAKHIDSCLSCYSCMTTCPSGVNYMHLIDHGRNYVEETYKRPFLDRVFRNILSFVLPRPKVFLLMALSSKLIKPFSFLFPKFIRNALNLMPDKIPGKKLKDQKVYEVNKGKKVSRVALLTGCVQRVISPEINEATIRLLNRHNVEVVVMPDINCCGSLNHHLGKQKLAHESFKNNIESWHEEYLKNGLDAIISNTSGCGTTLKDYGHIFKNDKDLKKKAQKISELTKDITEYLDENLKLNINLNSEKKYRIAYHSACSMQHGQKVHDQPKD
;
A
#
# COMPACT_ATOMS: atom_id res chain seq x y z
N MET A 1 29.50 10.27 -0.94
CA MET A 1 29.28 9.18 -1.90
C MET A 1 28.36 9.63 -3.04
N LEU A 2 27.13 10.03 -2.77
CA LEU A 2 26.19 10.53 -3.79
C LEU A 2 26.75 11.71 -4.58
N GLU A 3 27.27 12.73 -3.91
CA GLU A 3 27.88 13.92 -4.53
C GLU A 3 29.02 13.58 -5.46
N ASN A 4 29.82 12.56 -5.10
CA ASN A 4 31.00 12.14 -5.89
C ASN A 4 30.67 11.01 -6.88
N LYS A 5 29.40 10.66 -7.07
CA LYS A 5 28.93 9.57 -7.96
C LYS A 5 29.66 8.23 -7.77
N LYS A 6 30.16 7.94 -6.54
CA LYS A 6 30.82 6.67 -6.24
C LYS A 6 29.79 5.58 -6.02
N PRO A 7 29.98 4.36 -6.59
CA PRO A 7 29.03 3.27 -6.40
C PRO A 7 28.86 2.92 -4.91
N ALA A 8 27.68 2.44 -4.55
CA ALA A 8 27.40 2.03 -3.19
C ALA A 8 28.25 0.82 -2.80
N THR A 9 28.80 0.85 -1.58
CA THR A 9 29.53 -0.29 -1.01
C THR A 9 28.56 -1.29 -0.37
N LYS A 10 29.03 -2.52 -0.08
CA LYS A 10 28.27 -3.54 0.65
C LYS A 10 27.75 -3.03 2.00
N GLU A 11 28.55 -2.26 2.69
CA GLU A 11 28.20 -1.69 4.00
C GLU A 11 27.06 -0.67 3.88
N ILE A 12 27.15 0.25 2.92
CA ILE A 12 26.09 1.22 2.64
C ILE A 12 24.80 0.51 2.24
N ALA A 13 24.88 -0.46 1.32
CA ALA A 13 23.74 -1.24 0.90
C ALA A 13 23.07 -1.95 2.10
N LYS A 14 23.87 -2.53 3.03
CA LYS A 14 23.37 -3.15 4.25
C LYS A 14 22.58 -2.17 5.11
N HIS A 15 23.08 -0.96 5.35
CA HIS A 15 22.40 0.04 6.18
C HIS A 15 21.11 0.55 5.52
N ILE A 16 21.15 0.83 4.23
CA ILE A 16 19.96 1.27 3.47
C ILE A 16 18.90 0.17 3.44
N ASP A 17 19.27 -1.08 3.20
CA ASP A 17 18.35 -2.22 3.16
C ASP A 17 17.79 -2.59 4.55
N SER A 18 18.48 -2.25 5.63
CA SER A 18 17.99 -2.46 7.00
C SER A 18 16.91 -1.48 7.43
N CYS A 19 16.67 -0.42 6.66
CA CYS A 19 15.61 0.53 6.96
C CYS A 19 14.23 -0.08 6.72
N LEU A 20 13.38 -0.10 7.76
CA LEU A 20 12.02 -0.66 7.71
C LEU A 20 10.96 0.32 7.19
N SER A 21 11.35 1.52 6.77
CA SER A 21 10.40 2.59 6.38
C SER A 21 9.35 2.90 7.46
N CYS A 22 9.76 2.87 8.71
CA CYS A 22 8.88 3.24 9.82
C CYS A 22 8.69 4.76 9.94
N TYR A 23 9.61 5.55 9.38
CA TYR A 23 9.61 7.02 9.35
C TYR A 23 9.63 7.71 10.73
N SER A 24 9.86 7.00 11.81
CA SER A 24 9.99 7.58 13.14
C SER A 24 11.08 8.65 13.22
N CYS A 25 12.21 8.41 12.53
CA CYS A 25 13.30 9.41 12.42
C CYS A 25 12.86 10.74 11.80
N MET A 26 11.82 10.73 10.93
CA MET A 26 11.30 11.93 10.30
C MET A 26 10.52 12.80 11.29
N THR A 27 9.71 12.20 12.15
CA THR A 27 8.88 12.92 13.13
C THR A 27 9.64 13.35 14.37
N THR A 28 10.77 12.71 14.67
CA THR A 28 11.64 13.06 15.81
C THR A 28 12.79 14.00 15.43
N CYS A 29 12.99 14.28 14.15
CA CYS A 29 14.09 15.14 13.71
C CYS A 29 13.81 16.61 14.02
N PRO A 30 14.60 17.28 14.86
CA PRO A 30 14.39 18.69 15.20
C PRO A 30 14.65 19.63 14.00
N SER A 31 15.44 19.20 13.02
CA SER A 31 15.73 19.95 11.80
C SER A 31 14.70 19.73 10.69
N GLY A 32 13.63 18.95 10.92
CA GLY A 32 12.57 18.70 9.95
C GLY A 32 13.00 17.97 8.68
N VAL A 33 14.07 17.15 8.75
CA VAL A 33 14.58 16.41 7.58
C VAL A 33 13.57 15.34 7.15
N ASN A 34 13.16 15.38 5.87
CA ASN A 34 12.30 14.36 5.29
C ASN A 34 13.11 13.11 4.92
N TYR A 35 13.26 12.21 5.89
CA TYR A 35 13.97 10.95 5.69
C TYR A 35 13.28 9.97 4.74
N MET A 36 11.96 10.10 4.52
CA MET A 36 11.22 9.27 3.57
C MET A 36 11.79 9.44 2.17
N HIS A 37 11.92 10.69 1.71
CA HIS A 37 12.47 10.97 0.39
C HIS A 37 13.96 10.64 0.27
N LEU A 38 14.72 10.83 1.36
CA LEU A 38 16.15 10.48 1.37
C LEU A 38 16.38 8.97 1.26
N ILE A 39 15.62 8.17 2.00
CA ILE A 39 15.78 6.71 1.96
C ILE A 39 15.37 6.13 0.61
N ASP A 40 14.30 6.65 0.00
CA ASP A 40 13.83 6.18 -1.30
C ASP A 40 14.83 6.53 -2.42
N HIS A 41 15.41 7.74 -2.36
CA HIS A 41 16.53 8.12 -3.24
C HIS A 41 17.76 7.21 -3.00
N GLY A 42 18.12 6.96 -1.74
CA GLY A 42 19.20 6.07 -1.37
C GLY A 42 19.02 4.64 -1.89
N ARG A 43 17.80 4.10 -1.80
CA ARG A 43 17.45 2.76 -2.31
C ARG A 43 17.59 2.67 -3.82
N ASN A 44 17.11 3.67 -4.54
CA ASN A 44 17.30 3.74 -5.99
C ASN A 44 18.79 3.75 -6.36
N TYR A 45 19.55 4.61 -5.71
CA TYR A 45 21.01 4.70 -5.95
C TYR A 45 21.74 3.39 -5.66
N VAL A 46 21.38 2.70 -4.58
CA VAL A 46 21.96 1.39 -4.25
C VAL A 46 21.56 0.34 -5.30
N GLU A 47 20.31 0.30 -5.75
CA GLU A 47 19.86 -0.66 -6.76
C GLU A 47 20.57 -0.45 -8.10
N GLU A 48 20.87 0.80 -8.48
CA GLU A 48 21.58 1.14 -9.71
C GLU A 48 23.08 0.87 -9.66
N THR A 49 23.73 1.08 -8.51
CA THR A 49 25.20 1.14 -8.43
C THR A 49 25.83 -0.04 -7.68
N TYR A 50 25.08 -0.75 -6.81
CA TYR A 50 25.61 -1.86 -6.05
C TYR A 50 25.33 -3.20 -6.72
N LYS A 51 26.38 -3.97 -6.97
CA LYS A 51 26.28 -5.33 -7.52
C LYS A 51 25.89 -6.30 -6.40
N ARG A 52 24.61 -6.59 -6.26
CA ARG A 52 24.09 -7.52 -5.26
C ARG A 52 24.53 -8.96 -5.53
N PRO A 53 24.72 -9.79 -4.47
CA PRO A 53 24.88 -11.23 -4.61
C PRO A 53 23.75 -11.85 -5.45
N PHE A 54 24.06 -12.91 -6.18
CA PHE A 54 23.11 -13.54 -7.13
C PHE A 54 21.78 -13.93 -6.47
N LEU A 55 21.81 -14.61 -5.33
CA LEU A 55 20.59 -15.06 -4.63
C LEU A 55 19.73 -13.89 -4.15
N ASP A 56 20.35 -12.84 -3.61
CA ASP A 56 19.63 -11.62 -3.19
C ASP A 56 18.93 -10.96 -4.38
N ARG A 57 19.63 -10.81 -5.49
CA ARG A 57 19.07 -10.24 -6.73
C ARG A 57 17.91 -11.07 -7.26
N VAL A 58 18.05 -12.41 -7.30
CA VAL A 58 16.98 -13.32 -7.75
C VAL A 58 15.75 -13.19 -6.84
N PHE A 59 15.94 -13.20 -5.52
CA PHE A 59 14.86 -13.09 -4.57
C PHE A 59 14.12 -11.75 -4.70
N ARG A 60 14.84 -10.63 -4.78
CA ARG A 60 14.27 -9.29 -4.99
C ARG A 60 13.50 -9.20 -6.32
N ASN A 61 13.99 -9.83 -7.37
CA ASN A 61 13.29 -9.89 -8.65
C ASN A 61 12.01 -10.71 -8.58
N ILE A 62 12.03 -11.85 -7.88
CA ILE A 62 10.83 -12.66 -7.65
C ILE A 62 9.79 -11.85 -6.87
N LEU A 63 10.16 -11.21 -5.76
CA LEU A 63 9.23 -10.37 -4.98
C LEU A 63 8.64 -9.25 -5.82
N SER A 64 9.49 -8.53 -6.56
CA SER A 64 9.10 -7.43 -7.45
C SER A 64 8.14 -7.87 -8.57
N PHE A 65 8.27 -9.08 -9.05
CA PHE A 65 7.42 -9.62 -10.10
C PHE A 65 6.11 -10.21 -9.54
N VAL A 66 6.19 -10.99 -8.48
CA VAL A 66 5.06 -11.80 -7.97
C VAL A 66 4.08 -10.96 -7.18
N LEU A 67 4.56 -10.20 -6.16
CA LEU A 67 3.67 -9.54 -5.20
C LEU A 67 2.78 -8.45 -5.82
N PRO A 68 3.23 -7.62 -6.77
CA PRO A 68 2.37 -6.62 -7.40
C PRO A 68 1.29 -7.20 -8.32
N ARG A 69 1.37 -8.49 -8.66
CA ARG A 69 0.45 -9.18 -9.59
C ARG A 69 -0.45 -10.17 -8.85
N PRO A 70 -1.68 -9.80 -8.46
CA PRO A 70 -2.53 -10.63 -7.60
C PRO A 70 -2.78 -12.03 -8.15
N LYS A 71 -2.93 -12.19 -9.47
CA LYS A 71 -3.13 -13.52 -10.11
C LYS A 71 -1.89 -14.41 -9.96
N VAL A 72 -0.69 -13.85 -10.18
CA VAL A 72 0.60 -14.57 -10.03
C VAL A 72 0.85 -14.89 -8.56
N PHE A 73 0.58 -13.93 -7.68
CA PHE A 73 0.70 -14.13 -6.24
C PHE A 73 -0.25 -15.21 -5.72
N LEU A 74 -1.50 -15.23 -6.19
CA LEU A 74 -2.47 -16.28 -5.86
C LEU A 74 -1.95 -17.68 -6.28
N LEU A 75 -1.41 -17.80 -7.50
CA LEU A 75 -0.84 -19.06 -7.97
C LEU A 75 0.32 -19.50 -7.09
N MET A 76 1.24 -18.60 -6.75
CA MET A 76 2.34 -18.88 -5.83
C MET A 76 1.85 -19.25 -4.43
N ALA A 77 0.84 -18.56 -3.92
CA ALA A 77 0.26 -18.85 -2.62
C ALA A 77 -0.46 -20.22 -2.59
N LEU A 78 -1.09 -20.64 -3.67
CA LEU A 78 -1.68 -21.97 -3.79
C LEU A 78 -0.60 -23.06 -3.86
N SER A 79 0.46 -22.85 -4.66
CA SER A 79 1.55 -23.80 -4.76
C SER A 79 2.36 -23.92 -3.46
N SER A 80 2.43 -22.85 -2.67
CA SER A 80 3.12 -22.89 -1.37
C SER A 80 2.53 -23.91 -0.40
N LYS A 81 1.23 -24.22 -0.49
CA LYS A 81 0.59 -25.27 0.32
C LYS A 81 1.16 -26.65 0.08
N LEU A 82 1.51 -26.96 -1.17
CA LEU A 82 2.12 -28.24 -1.54
C LEU A 82 3.58 -28.31 -1.09
N ILE A 83 4.27 -27.17 -1.03
CA ILE A 83 5.68 -27.07 -0.68
C ILE A 83 5.90 -26.97 0.84
N LYS A 84 4.94 -26.39 1.56
CA LYS A 84 5.05 -26.11 3.01
C LYS A 84 5.40 -27.34 3.87
N PRO A 85 4.85 -28.54 3.64
CA PRO A 85 5.26 -29.75 4.37
C PRO A 85 6.74 -30.10 4.22
N PHE A 86 7.33 -29.74 3.10
CA PHE A 86 8.75 -29.99 2.78
C PHE A 86 9.63 -28.78 3.08
N SER A 87 9.14 -27.81 3.84
CA SER A 87 9.84 -26.56 4.15
C SER A 87 11.19 -26.76 4.83
N PHE A 88 11.37 -27.88 5.55
CA PHE A 88 12.63 -28.25 6.22
C PHE A 88 13.80 -28.48 5.26
N LEU A 89 13.53 -28.80 3.98
CA LEU A 89 14.53 -28.98 2.92
C LEU A 89 15.08 -27.65 2.38
N PHE A 90 14.44 -26.54 2.70
CA PHE A 90 14.81 -25.23 2.17
C PHE A 90 15.65 -24.41 3.16
N PRO A 91 16.49 -23.48 2.65
CA PRO A 91 17.20 -22.53 3.49
C PRO A 91 16.24 -21.72 4.41
N LYS A 92 16.75 -21.30 5.56
CA LYS A 92 15.96 -20.62 6.62
C LYS A 92 15.10 -19.46 6.10
N PHE A 93 15.63 -18.67 5.16
CA PHE A 93 14.88 -17.52 4.61
C PHE A 93 13.66 -17.94 3.77
N ILE A 94 13.76 -19.01 2.96
CA ILE A 94 12.63 -19.56 2.18
C ILE A 94 11.60 -20.17 3.13
N ARG A 95 12.06 -20.93 4.14
CA ARG A 95 11.19 -21.53 5.15
C ARG A 95 10.40 -20.46 5.91
N ASN A 96 11.04 -19.35 6.29
CA ASN A 96 10.36 -18.25 6.95
C ASN A 96 9.32 -17.60 6.01
N ALA A 97 9.63 -17.41 4.74
CA ALA A 97 8.68 -16.89 3.76
C ALA A 97 7.47 -17.82 3.54
N LEU A 98 7.70 -19.14 3.49
CA LEU A 98 6.63 -20.15 3.42
C LEU A 98 5.74 -20.13 4.68
N ASN A 99 6.34 -19.95 5.86
CA ASN A 99 5.60 -19.87 7.12
C ASN A 99 4.73 -18.63 7.25
N LEU A 100 5.07 -17.52 6.56
CA LEU A 100 4.24 -16.33 6.48
C LEU A 100 3.00 -16.50 5.59
N MET A 101 2.99 -17.52 4.72
CA MET A 101 1.83 -17.79 3.89
C MET A 101 0.69 -18.40 4.71
N PRO A 102 -0.55 -17.89 4.58
CA PRO A 102 -1.70 -18.38 5.32
C PRO A 102 -2.00 -19.85 4.92
N ASP A 103 -2.41 -20.65 5.91
CA ASP A 103 -2.78 -22.04 5.67
C ASP A 103 -4.06 -22.17 4.84
N LYS A 104 -4.97 -21.20 5.00
CA LYS A 104 -6.20 -21.12 4.23
C LYS A 104 -6.21 -19.82 3.43
N ILE A 105 -6.21 -19.95 2.11
CA ILE A 105 -6.45 -18.80 1.22
C ILE A 105 -7.95 -18.68 1.09
N PRO A 106 -8.55 -17.50 1.42
CA PRO A 106 -9.99 -17.32 1.30
C PRO A 106 -10.46 -17.58 -0.14
N GLY A 107 -11.46 -18.43 -0.30
CA GLY A 107 -12.04 -18.73 -1.62
C GLY A 107 -12.93 -17.61 -2.15
N LYS A 108 -13.36 -16.70 -1.28
CA LYS A 108 -14.16 -15.53 -1.67
C LYS A 108 -13.26 -14.51 -2.36
N LYS A 109 -13.62 -14.16 -3.58
CA LYS A 109 -13.07 -13.01 -4.31
C LYS A 109 -14.03 -11.85 -4.11
N LEU A 110 -13.46 -10.63 -4.03
CA LEU A 110 -14.25 -9.43 -4.23
C LEU A 110 -15.05 -9.62 -5.53
N LYS A 111 -16.33 -9.30 -5.54
CA LYS A 111 -17.13 -9.35 -6.78
C LYS A 111 -16.41 -8.49 -7.82
N ASP A 112 -16.28 -8.98 -9.05
CA ASP A 112 -15.69 -8.22 -10.18
C ASP A 112 -16.68 -7.12 -10.62
N GLN A 113 -17.00 -6.22 -9.71
CA GLN A 113 -17.93 -5.12 -9.90
C GLN A 113 -17.13 -3.82 -9.79
N LYS A 114 -17.24 -2.98 -10.82
CA LYS A 114 -16.54 -1.70 -10.84
C LYS A 114 -17.14 -0.73 -9.81
N VAL A 115 -18.45 -0.71 -9.68
CA VAL A 115 -19.17 0.22 -8.80
C VAL A 115 -20.03 -0.57 -7.81
N TYR A 116 -19.87 -0.27 -6.54
CA TYR A 116 -20.69 -0.76 -5.44
C TYR A 116 -21.62 0.38 -5.02
N GLU A 117 -22.81 0.36 -5.59
CA GLU A 117 -23.85 1.36 -5.34
C GLU A 117 -24.37 1.30 -3.91
N VAL A 118 -24.93 2.41 -3.45
CA VAL A 118 -25.61 2.47 -2.15
C VAL A 118 -26.93 1.71 -2.22
N ASN A 119 -27.18 0.87 -1.21
CA ASN A 119 -28.35 -0.01 -1.21
C ASN A 119 -29.66 0.74 -0.89
N LYS A 120 -29.60 1.84 -0.11
CA LYS A 120 -30.77 2.62 0.34
C LYS A 120 -30.37 4.07 0.57
N GLY A 121 -31.23 5.00 0.16
CA GLY A 121 -31.03 6.43 0.42
C GLY A 121 -30.30 7.19 -0.70
N LYS A 122 -30.11 8.49 -0.45
CA LYS A 122 -29.39 9.38 -1.38
C LYS A 122 -27.88 9.20 -1.18
N LYS A 123 -27.16 9.03 -2.27
CA LYS A 123 -25.69 9.01 -2.25
C LYS A 123 -25.14 10.30 -1.63
N VAL A 124 -24.31 10.15 -0.60
CA VAL A 124 -23.67 11.28 0.11
C VAL A 124 -22.32 11.62 -0.53
N SER A 125 -21.56 10.61 -0.88
CA SER A 125 -20.24 10.78 -1.52
C SER A 125 -19.87 9.56 -2.37
N ARG A 126 -18.81 9.71 -3.16
CA ARG A 126 -18.30 8.69 -4.06
C ARG A 126 -16.79 8.56 -3.90
N VAL A 127 -16.31 7.37 -3.54
CA VAL A 127 -14.90 7.14 -3.26
C VAL A 127 -14.33 6.00 -4.11
N ALA A 128 -13.05 6.07 -4.47
CA ALA A 128 -12.34 4.95 -5.03
C ALA A 128 -11.66 4.14 -3.91
N LEU A 129 -11.67 2.81 -4.00
CA LEU A 129 -10.98 1.93 -3.06
C LEU A 129 -9.77 1.27 -3.72
N LEU A 130 -8.58 1.46 -3.13
CA LEU A 130 -7.42 0.64 -3.45
C LEU A 130 -7.53 -0.71 -2.76
N THR A 131 -7.79 -1.77 -3.52
CA THR A 131 -7.96 -3.13 -2.96
C THR A 131 -6.64 -3.82 -2.58
N GLY A 132 -5.50 -3.24 -2.96
CA GLY A 132 -4.16 -3.78 -2.70
C GLY A 132 -3.82 -5.03 -3.51
N CYS A 133 -2.53 -5.32 -3.63
CA CYS A 133 -2.06 -6.47 -4.41
C CYS A 133 -2.07 -7.78 -3.59
N VAL A 134 -1.48 -7.76 -2.39
CA VAL A 134 -1.38 -8.91 -1.49
C VAL A 134 -2.67 -9.10 -0.70
N GLN A 135 -3.22 -8.02 -0.12
CA GLN A 135 -4.42 -8.05 0.72
C GLN A 135 -5.62 -8.68 0.02
N ARG A 136 -5.89 -8.33 -1.25
CA ARG A 136 -7.01 -8.91 -2.01
C ARG A 136 -6.91 -10.43 -2.23
N VAL A 137 -5.74 -11.02 -1.99
CA VAL A 137 -5.51 -12.46 -2.11
C VAL A 137 -5.58 -13.16 -0.76
N ILE A 138 -4.92 -12.60 0.26
CA ILE A 138 -4.80 -13.26 1.57
C ILE A 138 -5.90 -12.87 2.56
N SER A 139 -6.48 -11.68 2.40
CA SER A 139 -7.52 -11.14 3.32
C SER A 139 -8.52 -10.25 2.56
N PRO A 140 -9.24 -10.79 1.54
CA PRO A 140 -10.21 -10.02 0.76
C PRO A 140 -11.38 -9.49 1.60
N GLU A 141 -11.67 -10.14 2.74
CA GLU A 141 -12.70 -9.75 3.69
C GLU A 141 -12.51 -8.34 4.26
N ILE A 142 -11.29 -7.84 4.32
CA ILE A 142 -10.99 -6.45 4.74
C ILE A 142 -11.60 -5.47 3.73
N ASN A 143 -11.40 -5.70 2.43
CA ASN A 143 -11.98 -4.87 1.38
C ASN A 143 -13.51 -4.96 1.37
N GLU A 144 -14.06 -6.18 1.53
CA GLU A 144 -15.50 -6.39 1.63
C GLU A 144 -16.11 -5.65 2.83
N ALA A 145 -15.45 -5.71 3.98
CA ALA A 145 -15.87 -4.99 5.18
C ALA A 145 -15.84 -3.48 4.98
N THR A 146 -14.78 -2.96 4.37
CA THR A 146 -14.64 -1.54 4.02
C THR A 146 -15.79 -1.10 3.11
N ILE A 147 -16.08 -1.83 2.04
CA ILE A 147 -17.17 -1.52 1.12
C ILE A 147 -18.52 -1.55 1.85
N ARG A 148 -18.80 -2.61 2.64
CA ARG A 148 -20.04 -2.70 3.40
C ARG A 148 -20.22 -1.55 4.38
N LEU A 149 -19.15 -1.15 5.07
CA LEU A 149 -19.17 -0.03 6.02
C LEU A 149 -19.50 1.28 5.30
N LEU A 150 -18.81 1.59 4.22
CA LEU A 150 -19.00 2.80 3.43
C LEU A 150 -20.42 2.83 2.82
N ASN A 151 -20.89 1.74 2.22
CA ASN A 151 -22.24 1.67 1.64
C ASN A 151 -23.36 1.84 2.69
N ARG A 152 -23.17 1.38 3.94
CA ARG A 152 -24.11 1.63 5.04
C ARG A 152 -24.29 3.10 5.35
N HIS A 153 -23.23 3.91 5.10
CA HIS A 153 -23.24 5.35 5.30
C HIS A 153 -23.50 6.13 4.01
N ASN A 154 -24.13 5.47 3.02
CA ASN A 154 -24.50 6.07 1.73
C ASN A 154 -23.30 6.58 0.90
N VAL A 155 -22.14 5.96 1.06
CA VAL A 155 -20.95 6.24 0.23
C VAL A 155 -20.87 5.19 -0.87
N GLU A 156 -20.88 5.63 -2.12
CA GLU A 156 -20.65 4.77 -3.29
C GLU A 156 -19.16 4.45 -3.42
N VAL A 157 -18.84 3.18 -3.61
CA VAL A 157 -17.44 2.73 -3.70
C VAL A 157 -17.12 2.25 -5.10
N VAL A 158 -16.04 2.79 -5.67
CA VAL A 158 -15.53 2.39 -6.99
C VAL A 158 -14.24 1.61 -6.83
N VAL A 159 -14.14 0.47 -7.50
CA VAL A 159 -12.92 -0.33 -7.59
C VAL A 159 -12.48 -0.35 -9.04
N MET A 160 -11.32 0.23 -9.32
CA MET A 160 -10.78 0.29 -10.67
C MET A 160 -10.18 -1.07 -11.06
N PRO A 161 -10.62 -1.72 -12.16
CA PRO A 161 -10.19 -3.07 -12.53
C PRO A 161 -8.72 -3.14 -12.98
N ASP A 162 -8.19 -2.07 -13.50
CA ASP A 162 -6.82 -1.91 -13.99
C ASP A 162 -5.80 -1.55 -12.90
N ILE A 163 -6.27 -1.18 -11.70
CA ILE A 163 -5.41 -0.87 -10.57
C ILE A 163 -5.21 -2.11 -9.70
N ASN A 164 -3.99 -2.64 -9.69
CA ASN A 164 -3.65 -3.85 -8.95
C ASN A 164 -2.72 -3.61 -7.76
N CYS A 165 -1.85 -2.61 -7.83
CA CYS A 165 -0.82 -2.33 -6.82
C CYS A 165 -0.59 -0.83 -6.69
N CYS A 166 -0.33 -0.37 -5.46
CA CYS A 166 0.09 1.02 -5.21
C CYS A 166 1.50 1.35 -5.72
N GLY A 167 2.31 0.36 -6.12
CA GLY A 167 3.69 0.54 -6.56
C GLY A 167 4.74 0.63 -5.43
N SER A 168 4.31 0.72 -4.17
CA SER A 168 5.16 0.91 -2.99
C SER A 168 6.30 -0.12 -2.89
N LEU A 169 6.01 -1.41 -3.12
CA LEU A 169 7.02 -2.46 -3.03
C LEU A 169 8.20 -2.20 -3.98
N ASN A 170 7.91 -1.94 -5.25
CA ASN A 170 8.96 -1.69 -6.23
C ASN A 170 9.71 -0.39 -5.93
N HIS A 171 9.02 0.63 -5.43
CA HIS A 171 9.62 1.88 -4.98
C HIS A 171 10.63 1.63 -3.85
N HIS A 172 10.22 0.91 -2.81
CA HIS A 172 11.09 0.58 -1.67
C HIS A 172 12.18 -0.46 -1.99
N LEU A 173 12.04 -1.21 -3.07
CA LEU A 173 13.12 -2.04 -3.61
C LEU A 173 14.11 -1.23 -4.48
N GLY A 174 13.90 0.07 -4.70
CA GLY A 174 14.71 0.89 -5.59
C GLY A 174 14.48 0.63 -7.08
N LYS A 175 13.45 -0.15 -7.43
CA LYS A 175 13.10 -0.48 -8.83
C LYS A 175 12.20 0.60 -9.42
N GLN A 176 12.77 1.78 -9.58
CA GLN A 176 12.03 3.00 -9.89
C GLN A 176 11.21 2.90 -11.18
N LYS A 177 11.73 2.29 -12.24
CA LYS A 177 10.98 2.12 -13.50
C LYS A 177 9.67 1.37 -13.30
N LEU A 178 9.72 0.21 -12.61
CA LEU A 178 8.53 -0.61 -12.34
C LEU A 178 7.55 0.07 -11.37
N ALA A 179 8.09 0.84 -10.41
CA ALA A 179 7.27 1.64 -9.51
C ALA A 179 6.53 2.74 -10.27
N HIS A 180 7.24 3.50 -11.11
CA HIS A 180 6.68 4.60 -11.90
C HIS A 180 5.61 4.12 -12.91
N GLU A 181 5.77 2.95 -13.53
CA GLU A 181 4.73 2.34 -14.37
C GLU A 181 3.43 2.13 -13.57
N SER A 182 3.52 1.58 -12.36
CA SER A 182 2.35 1.40 -11.49
C SER A 182 1.76 2.72 -11.04
N PHE A 183 2.60 3.69 -10.67
CA PHE A 183 2.16 5.03 -10.23
C PHE A 183 1.43 5.76 -11.35
N LYS A 184 2.00 5.78 -12.55
CA LYS A 184 1.41 6.42 -13.73
C LYS A 184 0.04 5.83 -14.04
N ASN A 185 -0.06 4.51 -14.12
CA ASN A 185 -1.32 3.82 -14.37
C ASN A 185 -2.39 4.22 -13.32
N ASN A 186 -2.03 4.22 -12.04
CA ASN A 186 -2.94 4.58 -10.96
C ASN A 186 -3.38 6.04 -11.04
N ILE A 187 -2.44 6.96 -11.28
CA ILE A 187 -2.72 8.39 -11.41
C ILE A 187 -3.66 8.65 -12.58
N GLU A 188 -3.37 8.10 -13.75
CA GLU A 188 -4.18 8.31 -14.96
C GLU A 188 -5.59 7.73 -14.80
N SER A 189 -5.70 6.50 -14.30
CA SER A 189 -6.99 5.81 -14.12
C SER A 189 -7.89 6.52 -13.10
N TRP A 190 -7.37 6.89 -11.93
CA TRP A 190 -8.18 7.63 -10.94
C TRP A 190 -8.47 9.07 -11.36
N HIS A 191 -7.55 9.72 -12.06
CA HIS A 191 -7.78 11.07 -12.54
C HIS A 191 -8.85 11.12 -13.64
N GLU A 192 -8.88 10.13 -14.54
CA GLU A 192 -9.94 9.97 -15.52
C GLU A 192 -11.30 9.74 -14.83
N GLU A 193 -11.36 8.83 -13.86
CA GLU A 193 -12.57 8.56 -13.08
C GLU A 193 -13.04 9.83 -12.32
N TYR A 194 -12.10 10.59 -11.73
CA TYR A 194 -12.38 11.85 -11.07
C TYR A 194 -13.02 12.88 -12.00
N LEU A 195 -12.48 13.04 -13.22
CA LEU A 195 -13.00 13.98 -14.19
C LEU A 195 -14.37 13.57 -14.75
N LYS A 196 -14.56 12.28 -14.99
CA LYS A 196 -15.75 11.75 -15.66
C LYS A 196 -16.95 11.63 -14.72
N ASN A 197 -16.75 11.13 -13.52
CA ASN A 197 -17.82 10.73 -12.61
C ASN A 197 -17.75 11.40 -11.24
N GLY A 198 -16.68 12.14 -10.97
CA GLY A 198 -16.37 12.69 -9.65
C GLY A 198 -15.82 11.66 -8.68
N LEU A 199 -14.88 12.07 -7.84
CA LEU A 199 -14.39 11.32 -6.68
C LEU A 199 -14.15 12.29 -5.55
N ASP A 200 -14.69 11.98 -4.38
CA ASP A 200 -14.50 12.79 -3.17
C ASP A 200 -13.23 12.36 -2.41
N ALA A 201 -12.89 11.06 -2.49
CA ALA A 201 -11.66 10.53 -1.90
C ALA A 201 -11.18 9.23 -2.60
N ILE A 202 -9.91 8.89 -2.36
CA ILE A 202 -9.30 7.60 -2.70
C ILE A 202 -8.91 6.93 -1.38
N ILE A 203 -9.58 5.83 -1.06
CA ILE A 203 -9.44 5.16 0.22
C ILE A 203 -8.36 4.08 0.16
N SER A 204 -7.44 4.15 1.11
CA SER A 204 -6.52 3.07 1.43
C SER A 204 -6.83 2.49 2.80
N ASN A 205 -7.00 1.18 2.88
CA ASN A 205 -7.13 0.44 4.14
C ASN A 205 -5.85 -0.34 4.49
N THR A 206 -4.72 0.12 3.92
CA THR A 206 -3.38 -0.45 4.15
C THR A 206 -2.39 0.70 4.31
N SER A 207 -1.84 0.87 5.51
CA SER A 207 -1.03 2.03 5.89
C SER A 207 0.17 2.30 4.97
N GLY A 208 0.93 1.27 4.59
CA GLY A 208 2.08 1.43 3.68
C GLY A 208 1.68 1.86 2.27
N CYS A 209 0.56 1.36 1.75
CA CYS A 209 0.02 1.81 0.47
C CYS A 209 -0.43 3.27 0.55
N GLY A 210 -1.18 3.65 1.59
CA GLY A 210 -1.67 5.01 1.81
C GLY A 210 -0.52 6.02 1.88
N THR A 211 0.57 5.69 2.58
CA THR A 211 1.75 6.56 2.64
C THR A 211 2.32 6.85 1.25
N THR A 212 2.46 5.82 0.41
CA THR A 212 2.99 6.00 -0.95
C THR A 212 2.03 6.76 -1.86
N LEU A 213 0.72 6.51 -1.76
CA LEU A 213 -0.29 7.25 -2.54
C LEU A 213 -0.28 8.73 -2.20
N LYS A 214 -0.20 9.08 -0.92
CA LYS A 214 -0.10 10.48 -0.45
C LYS A 214 1.18 11.17 -0.94
N ASP A 215 2.21 10.41 -1.31
CA ASP A 215 3.50 10.92 -1.80
C ASP A 215 3.61 11.02 -3.34
N TYR A 216 2.62 10.58 -4.10
CA TYR A 216 2.65 10.65 -5.57
C TYR A 216 2.90 12.07 -6.08
N GLY A 217 2.30 13.09 -5.46
CA GLY A 217 2.52 14.48 -5.80
C GLY A 217 3.99 14.92 -5.69
N HIS A 218 4.69 14.45 -4.65
CA HIS A 218 6.13 14.69 -4.50
C HIS A 218 6.95 13.90 -5.54
N ILE A 219 6.64 12.62 -5.72
CA ILE A 219 7.37 11.74 -6.67
C ILE A 219 7.32 12.34 -8.09
N PHE A 220 6.20 12.89 -8.50
CA PHE A 220 6.01 13.48 -9.84
C PHE A 220 6.11 15.00 -9.88
N LYS A 221 6.66 15.66 -8.86
CA LYS A 221 6.76 17.13 -8.78
C LYS A 221 7.51 17.80 -9.95
N ASN A 222 8.41 17.06 -10.60
CA ASN A 222 9.19 17.53 -11.74
C ASN A 222 8.68 17.00 -13.09
N ASP A 223 7.65 16.17 -13.09
CA ASP A 223 7.03 15.65 -14.32
C ASP A 223 6.05 16.68 -14.89
N LYS A 224 6.23 17.06 -16.17
CA LYS A 224 5.41 18.11 -16.80
C LYS A 224 3.96 17.67 -17.00
N ASP A 225 3.73 16.40 -17.28
CA ASP A 225 2.42 15.86 -17.69
C ASP A 225 1.63 15.33 -16.48
N LEU A 226 2.33 14.72 -15.52
CA LEU A 226 1.71 14.03 -14.39
C LEU A 226 1.66 14.86 -13.11
N LYS A 227 2.47 15.91 -12.96
CA LYS A 227 2.56 16.71 -11.71
C LYS A 227 1.20 17.10 -11.13
N LYS A 228 0.35 17.75 -11.93
CA LYS A 228 -0.97 18.23 -11.45
C LYS A 228 -1.91 17.07 -11.13
N LYS A 229 -1.90 16.03 -11.95
CA LYS A 229 -2.70 14.82 -11.74
C LYS A 229 -2.27 14.09 -10.48
N ALA A 230 -0.97 13.86 -10.31
CA ALA A 230 -0.39 13.21 -9.15
C ALA A 230 -0.68 13.98 -7.84
N GLN A 231 -0.56 15.31 -7.88
CA GLN A 231 -0.89 16.16 -6.76
C GLN A 231 -2.37 16.00 -6.36
N LYS A 232 -3.29 16.03 -7.34
CA LYS A 232 -4.72 15.84 -7.09
C LYS A 232 -5.03 14.46 -6.49
N ILE A 233 -4.40 13.39 -6.99
CA ILE A 233 -4.58 12.04 -6.46
C ILE A 233 -4.03 11.92 -5.02
N SER A 234 -2.89 12.54 -4.73
CA SER A 234 -2.36 12.59 -3.36
C SER A 234 -3.29 13.30 -2.39
N GLU A 235 -3.87 14.43 -2.80
CA GLU A 235 -4.83 15.22 -2.00
C GLU A 235 -6.14 14.47 -1.75
N LEU A 236 -6.62 13.67 -2.71
CA LEU A 236 -7.82 12.84 -2.57
C LEU A 236 -7.56 11.58 -1.73
N THR A 237 -6.28 11.20 -1.51
CA THR A 237 -5.96 9.98 -0.79
C THR A 237 -6.15 10.12 0.71
N LYS A 238 -6.96 9.23 1.28
CA LYS A 238 -7.19 9.14 2.74
C LYS A 238 -7.03 7.71 3.23
N ASP A 239 -6.52 7.55 4.45
CA ASP A 239 -6.70 6.30 5.18
C ASP A 239 -8.18 6.10 5.49
N ILE A 240 -8.63 4.84 5.58
CA ILE A 240 -10.04 4.56 5.87
C ILE A 240 -10.49 5.21 7.20
N THR A 241 -9.64 5.18 8.22
CA THR A 241 -9.94 5.77 9.54
C THR A 241 -10.02 7.29 9.48
N GLU A 242 -9.12 7.93 8.74
CA GLU A 242 -9.13 9.36 8.47
C GLU A 242 -10.41 9.78 7.73
N TYR A 243 -10.83 9.00 6.72
CA TYR A 243 -12.05 9.28 5.99
C TYR A 243 -13.31 9.12 6.85
N LEU A 244 -13.35 8.08 7.69
CA LEU A 244 -14.50 7.83 8.58
C LEU A 244 -14.68 8.97 9.58
N ASP A 245 -13.60 9.40 10.21
CA ASP A 245 -13.62 10.47 11.22
C ASP A 245 -14.00 11.83 10.60
N GLU A 246 -13.33 12.23 9.51
CA GLU A 246 -13.50 13.55 8.92
C GLU A 246 -14.80 13.71 8.10
N ASN A 247 -15.31 12.65 7.48
CA ASN A 247 -16.36 12.75 6.47
C ASN A 247 -17.66 12.04 6.86
N LEU A 248 -17.66 11.16 7.86
CA LEU A 248 -18.83 10.39 8.23
C LEU A 248 -19.15 10.53 9.72
N LYS A 249 -20.41 10.85 10.02
CA LYS A 249 -20.94 10.66 11.38
C LYS A 249 -21.31 9.18 11.54
N LEU A 250 -20.41 8.42 12.13
CA LEU A 250 -20.65 7.00 12.36
C LEU A 250 -21.80 6.82 13.35
N ASN A 251 -22.93 6.31 12.88
CA ASN A 251 -24.03 5.91 13.73
C ASN A 251 -23.79 4.45 14.15
N ILE A 252 -23.01 4.26 15.21
CA ILE A 252 -22.66 2.94 15.73
C ILE A 252 -23.63 2.63 16.88
N ASN A 253 -24.66 1.84 16.60
CA ASN A 253 -25.51 1.27 17.62
C ASN A 253 -24.76 0.11 18.30
N LEU A 254 -23.99 0.43 19.33
CA LEU A 254 -23.29 -0.57 20.16
C LEU A 254 -24.29 -1.20 21.14
N ASN A 255 -25.24 -1.99 20.65
CA ASN A 255 -26.13 -2.81 21.47
C ASN A 255 -25.41 -4.05 22.07
N SER A 256 -24.10 -3.98 22.24
CA SER A 256 -23.31 -5.08 22.80
C SER A 256 -22.98 -4.78 24.28
N GLU A 257 -23.55 -5.56 25.18
CA GLU A 257 -23.15 -5.59 26.59
C GLU A 257 -21.70 -6.13 26.78
N LYS A 258 -21.10 -6.66 25.72
CA LYS A 258 -19.74 -7.22 25.76
C LYS A 258 -18.71 -6.12 25.73
N LYS A 259 -18.03 -5.95 26.84
CA LYS A 259 -16.83 -5.12 26.94
C LYS A 259 -15.61 -5.91 26.44
N TYR A 260 -14.97 -5.45 25.37
CA TYR A 260 -13.74 -6.03 24.86
C TYR A 260 -12.52 -5.32 25.44
N ARG A 261 -11.49 -6.08 25.81
CA ARG A 261 -10.15 -5.52 26.06
C ARG A 261 -9.40 -5.52 24.75
N ILE A 262 -9.05 -4.35 24.24
CA ILE A 262 -8.41 -4.18 22.94
C ILE A 262 -7.00 -3.65 23.16
N ALA A 263 -6.01 -4.27 22.51
CA ALA A 263 -4.68 -3.71 22.37
C ALA A 263 -4.60 -3.07 20.96
N TYR A 264 -4.39 -1.76 20.92
CA TYR A 264 -4.21 -1.02 19.68
C TYR A 264 -2.73 -0.82 19.38
N HIS A 265 -2.28 -1.21 18.18
CA HIS A 265 -0.94 -0.94 17.67
C HIS A 265 -1.03 0.09 16.54
N SER A 266 -0.49 1.29 16.79
CA SER A 266 -0.39 2.32 15.75
C SER A 266 0.67 1.92 14.71
N ALA A 267 0.24 1.68 13.48
CA ALA A 267 1.17 1.33 12.41
C ALA A 267 2.13 2.49 12.13
N CYS A 268 3.44 2.22 12.16
CA CYS A 268 4.47 3.25 12.00
C CYS A 268 4.28 4.10 10.73
N SER A 269 4.00 3.47 9.58
CA SER A 269 3.76 4.17 8.32
C SER A 269 2.49 5.03 8.34
N MET A 270 1.47 4.67 9.11
CA MET A 270 0.28 5.49 9.30
C MET A 270 0.60 6.68 10.21
N GLN A 271 1.20 6.41 11.38
CA GLN A 271 1.52 7.42 12.37
C GLN A 271 2.55 8.44 11.85
N HIS A 272 3.70 7.97 11.35
CA HIS A 272 4.82 8.84 10.97
C HIS A 272 4.78 9.23 9.49
N GLY A 273 4.35 8.34 8.61
CA GLY A 273 4.29 8.58 7.16
C GLY A 273 3.06 9.37 6.74
N GLN A 274 1.88 8.96 7.19
CA GLN A 274 0.62 9.62 6.86
C GLN A 274 0.19 10.70 7.85
N LYS A 275 0.76 10.73 9.06
CA LYS A 275 0.40 11.61 10.18
C LYS A 275 -1.05 11.41 10.68
N VAL A 276 -1.54 10.18 10.59
CA VAL A 276 -2.83 9.75 11.11
C VAL A 276 -2.61 9.15 12.50
N HIS A 277 -3.05 9.82 13.55
CA HIS A 277 -2.73 9.49 14.96
C HIS A 277 -3.96 9.15 15.79
N ASP A 278 -4.95 10.01 15.76
CA ASP A 278 -6.10 9.99 16.68
C ASP A 278 -7.32 9.35 16.02
N GLN A 279 -7.55 9.61 14.76
CA GLN A 279 -8.69 9.10 13.98
C GLN A 279 -8.98 7.59 14.12
N PRO A 280 -7.96 6.70 14.27
CA PRO A 280 -8.24 5.28 14.52
C PRO A 280 -8.73 4.96 15.94
N LYS A 281 -8.66 5.93 16.87
CA LYS A 281 -9.03 5.75 18.29
C LYS A 281 -10.39 6.37 18.58
N ASP A 282 -10.77 7.39 17.80
CA ASP A 282 -12.03 8.12 17.86
C ASP A 282 -13.15 7.34 17.19
#